data_16559de7fe576e33a4eee6a2820fc426
#
_entry.id   16559de7fe576e33a4eee6a2820fc426
#
_cell.length_a   1.000
_cell.length_b   1.000
_cell.length_c   1.000
_cell.angle_alpha   90.00
_cell.angle_beta   90.00
_cell.angle_gamma   90.00
#
_symmetry.space_group_name_H-M   'P 1'
#
loop_
_entity.id
_entity.type
_entity.pdbx_description
1 polymer ?
#
loop_
_entity_poly.entity_id
_entity_poly.type
_entity_poly.pdbx_seq_one_letter_code
_entity_poly.pdbx_strand_id
1 'polypeptide(L)'
;MSKINISNEVHDHFVKTHDNGDLLQLTDWAASKSRSDWYARRIAVGRDGEVVGVGQLLFKKVPKLPYKLCYISRGFIVDYKDKEAVEALVKDAIKVAKSEKAYAIKIDPDVEVESMGDMVQQLEALGFIHRGFGDGLSSDYIQPRMTMVTDISVDDETLLKSFERNNRSKVKRSLKMGTECIKGDRTDLGTFAELMKETGKRDGFLTRDVSYFENIYDALNPNGDAELFLVKLVPDKVLRNLNQELADIEVQKEKLTQKKDQKKAQNQLNDLNIKREKIQKQIAALETLKQTHPEGKVLSGALLTFAGKKSYYLYGASSNEFRDYLPNHNMQFSMMQYARSVGATSYDFGGTSKEPDKDSKYFGLWQFKKVWGTRLSEKVGEFDYVLNQPIYNLIEVVKPKMTDLKKKIKIRTK
;
A
#
# COMPACT_ATOMS: atom_id res chain seq x y z
N MET A 1 14.48 32.81 -9.55
CA MET A 1 14.37 31.34 -9.69
C MET A 1 15.02 30.89 -10.98
N SER A 2 15.91 29.88 -10.96
CA SER A 2 16.61 29.39 -12.15
C SER A 2 16.42 27.87 -12.29
N LYS A 3 16.39 27.40 -13.55
CA LYS A 3 16.51 25.98 -13.84
C LYS A 3 17.91 25.52 -13.47
N ILE A 4 18.03 24.39 -12.79
CA ILE A 4 19.31 23.78 -12.44
C ILE A 4 19.35 22.32 -12.92
N ASN A 5 20.56 21.83 -13.20
CA ASN A 5 20.78 20.42 -13.52
C ASN A 5 21.31 19.72 -12.27
N ILE A 6 20.66 18.66 -11.87
CA ILE A 6 21.01 17.86 -10.70
C ILE A 6 21.20 16.40 -11.07
N SER A 7 22.00 15.66 -10.30
CA SER A 7 22.13 14.22 -10.44
C SER A 7 20.88 13.48 -9.90
N ASN A 8 20.79 12.17 -10.17
CA ASN A 8 19.73 11.34 -9.61
C ASN A 8 19.79 11.31 -8.07
N GLU A 9 20.98 11.24 -7.51
CA GLU A 9 21.21 11.19 -6.07
C GLU A 9 20.75 12.48 -5.39
N VAL A 10 21.00 13.64 -5.98
CA VAL A 10 20.53 14.93 -5.47
C VAL A 10 19.01 15.03 -5.57
N HIS A 11 18.42 14.56 -6.69
CA HIS A 11 16.97 14.50 -6.85
C HIS A 11 16.32 13.61 -5.77
N ASP A 12 16.80 12.38 -5.61
CA ASP A 12 16.23 11.42 -4.67
C ASP A 12 16.46 11.86 -3.22
N HIS A 13 17.59 12.47 -2.92
CA HIS A 13 17.83 13.06 -1.60
C HIS A 13 16.81 14.17 -1.29
N PHE A 14 16.56 15.07 -2.24
CA PHE A 14 15.58 16.13 -2.08
C PHE A 14 14.17 15.53 -1.87
N VAL A 15 13.78 14.54 -2.67
CA VAL A 15 12.50 13.84 -2.51
C VAL A 15 12.39 13.19 -1.13
N LYS A 16 13.43 12.49 -0.66
CA LYS A 16 13.40 11.78 0.63
C LYS A 16 13.39 12.71 1.85
N THR A 17 13.90 13.93 1.71
CA THR A 17 14.00 14.89 2.82
C THR A 17 12.90 15.94 2.87
N HIS A 18 12.15 16.11 1.77
CA HIS A 18 11.08 17.10 1.69
C HIS A 18 9.76 16.55 2.26
N ASP A 19 8.98 17.38 2.93
CA ASP A 19 7.71 16.97 3.57
C ASP A 19 6.68 16.39 2.58
N ASN A 20 6.62 16.93 1.36
CA ASN A 20 5.76 16.41 0.29
C ASN A 20 6.40 15.26 -0.50
N GLY A 21 7.60 14.79 -0.09
CA GLY A 21 8.29 13.71 -0.77
C GLY A 21 7.43 12.44 -0.86
N ASP A 22 7.52 11.75 -2.00
CA ASP A 22 6.72 10.55 -2.26
C ASP A 22 7.53 9.52 -3.07
N LEU A 23 7.28 8.24 -2.81
CA LEU A 23 7.87 7.10 -3.51
C LEU A 23 7.80 7.25 -5.05
N LEU A 24 6.67 7.76 -5.57
CA LEU A 24 6.42 7.85 -7.00
C LEU A 24 7.27 8.93 -7.70
N GLN A 25 7.97 9.76 -6.93
CA GLN A 25 8.92 10.75 -7.42
C GLN A 25 10.38 10.29 -7.36
N LEU A 26 10.69 9.11 -6.78
CA LEU A 26 12.04 8.55 -6.79
C LEU A 26 12.45 8.11 -8.20
N THR A 27 13.74 8.26 -8.53
CA THR A 27 14.28 7.86 -9.83
C THR A 27 14.15 6.36 -10.05
N ASP A 28 14.30 5.54 -9.01
CA ASP A 28 14.15 4.10 -9.05
C ASP A 28 12.70 3.67 -9.29
N TRP A 29 11.72 4.45 -8.83
CA TRP A 29 10.33 4.22 -9.20
C TRP A 29 10.11 4.34 -10.71
N ALA A 30 10.67 5.36 -11.34
CA ALA A 30 10.60 5.49 -12.79
C ALA A 30 11.34 4.33 -13.51
N ALA A 31 12.48 3.90 -12.99
CA ALA A 31 13.20 2.75 -13.51
C ALA A 31 12.35 1.48 -13.48
N SER A 32 11.60 1.24 -12.38
CA SER A 32 10.67 0.11 -12.27
C SER A 32 9.56 0.11 -13.33
N LYS A 33 9.22 1.27 -13.91
CA LYS A 33 8.18 1.43 -14.93
C LYS A 33 8.69 1.31 -16.37
N SER A 34 10.00 1.28 -16.59
CA SER A 34 10.61 1.26 -17.93
C SER A 34 10.11 0.10 -18.81
N ARG A 35 9.87 -1.08 -18.22
CA ARG A 35 9.32 -2.26 -18.93
C ARG A 35 7.82 -2.13 -19.28
N SER A 36 7.14 -1.08 -18.80
CA SER A 36 5.72 -0.80 -19.08
C SER A 36 5.52 0.35 -20.06
N ASP A 37 6.49 0.61 -20.94
CA ASP A 37 6.51 1.70 -21.93
C ASP A 37 6.44 3.11 -21.31
N TRP A 38 6.80 3.25 -20.04
CA TRP A 38 7.01 4.54 -19.41
C TRP A 38 8.49 4.90 -19.40
N TYR A 39 8.79 6.18 -19.56
CA TYR A 39 10.12 6.73 -19.34
C TYR A 39 10.02 8.09 -18.66
N ALA A 40 11.10 8.55 -18.05
CA ALA A 40 11.10 9.76 -17.25
C ALA A 40 11.96 10.89 -17.85
N ARG A 41 11.55 12.13 -17.56
CA ARG A 41 12.39 13.33 -17.59
C ARG A 41 12.32 13.97 -16.23
N ARG A 42 13.39 14.61 -15.81
CA ARG A 42 13.43 15.32 -14.52
C ARG A 42 13.68 16.79 -14.74
N ILE A 43 13.10 17.59 -13.87
CA ILE A 43 13.31 19.03 -13.81
C ILE A 43 13.65 19.42 -12.38
N ALA A 44 14.44 20.46 -12.22
CA ALA A 44 14.76 21.03 -10.92
C ALA A 44 14.88 22.54 -11.03
N VAL A 45 14.44 23.24 -10.00
CA VAL A 45 14.60 24.69 -9.86
C VAL A 45 15.36 25.01 -8.59
N GLY A 46 16.17 26.05 -8.66
CA GLY A 46 17.00 26.49 -7.56
C GLY A 46 16.93 27.99 -7.32
N ARG A 47 17.26 28.36 -6.08
CA ARG A 47 17.44 29.73 -5.62
C ARG A 47 18.80 29.82 -4.96
N ASP A 48 19.63 30.76 -5.40
CA ASP A 48 20.99 30.99 -4.88
C ASP A 48 21.91 29.75 -4.87
N GLY A 49 21.69 28.85 -5.86
CA GLY A 49 22.45 27.61 -5.99
C GLY A 49 21.84 26.40 -5.27
N GLU A 50 20.88 26.61 -4.37
CA GLU A 50 20.21 25.55 -3.63
C GLU A 50 18.96 25.03 -4.36
N VAL A 51 18.69 23.70 -4.31
CA VAL A 51 17.48 23.10 -4.86
C VAL A 51 16.29 23.50 -3.98
N VAL A 52 15.24 24.04 -4.60
CA VAL A 52 14.00 24.41 -3.91
C VAL A 52 12.78 23.64 -4.43
N GLY A 53 12.93 22.93 -5.54
CA GLY A 53 11.87 22.10 -6.06
C GLY A 53 12.34 21.20 -7.18
N VAL A 54 11.71 19.99 -7.25
CA VAL A 54 11.99 19.00 -8.29
C VAL A 54 10.69 18.41 -8.83
N GLY A 55 10.77 17.78 -10.00
CA GLY A 55 9.67 17.03 -10.57
C GLY A 55 10.15 15.90 -11.48
N GLN A 56 9.60 14.71 -11.30
CA GLN A 56 9.78 13.58 -12.20
C GLN A 56 8.56 13.46 -13.12
N LEU A 57 8.77 13.71 -14.41
CA LEU A 57 7.79 13.68 -15.46
C LEU A 57 7.82 12.31 -16.13
N LEU A 58 6.79 11.51 -15.95
CA LEU A 58 6.63 10.21 -16.59
C LEU A 58 5.88 10.38 -17.91
N PHE A 59 6.42 9.79 -18.98
CA PHE A 59 5.81 9.85 -20.31
C PHE A 59 5.37 8.46 -20.77
N LYS A 60 4.13 8.37 -21.27
CA LYS A 60 3.60 7.16 -21.90
C LYS A 60 3.01 7.48 -23.26
N LYS A 61 3.42 6.69 -24.28
CA LYS A 61 2.89 6.83 -25.63
C LYS A 61 1.41 6.47 -25.69
N VAL A 62 0.61 7.28 -26.38
CA VAL A 62 -0.78 6.97 -26.69
C VAL A 62 -0.81 5.96 -27.83
N PRO A 63 -1.44 4.78 -27.68
CA PRO A 63 -1.52 3.79 -28.76
C PRO A 63 -2.13 4.39 -30.03
N LYS A 64 -1.48 4.14 -31.18
CA LYS A 64 -1.89 4.59 -32.52
C LYS A 64 -1.86 6.10 -32.76
N LEU A 65 -1.34 6.90 -31.85
CA LEU A 65 -1.21 8.35 -32.01
C LEU A 65 0.25 8.78 -31.76
N PRO A 66 0.73 9.87 -32.40
CA PRO A 66 2.08 10.39 -32.20
C PRO A 66 2.20 11.23 -30.93
N TYR A 67 1.28 11.10 -30.00
CA TYR A 67 1.21 11.87 -28.77
C TYR A 67 1.53 11.00 -27.54
N LYS A 68 1.84 11.66 -26.45
CA LYS A 68 2.14 11.06 -25.15
C LYS A 68 1.28 11.69 -24.06
N LEU A 69 1.04 10.95 -22.97
CA LEU A 69 0.63 11.50 -21.69
C LEU A 69 1.89 11.89 -20.93
N CYS A 70 1.92 13.07 -20.32
CA CYS A 70 2.87 13.45 -19.28
C CYS A 70 2.17 13.32 -17.92
N TYR A 71 2.74 12.53 -17.01
CA TYR A 71 2.20 12.37 -15.67
C TYR A 71 3.29 12.66 -14.64
N ILE A 72 3.02 13.59 -13.72
CA ILE A 72 3.87 13.95 -12.59
C ILE A 72 3.20 13.40 -11.36
N SER A 73 3.53 12.15 -11.05
CA SER A 73 2.91 11.39 -9.95
C SER A 73 3.14 12.08 -8.61
N ARG A 74 2.09 12.29 -7.84
CA ARG A 74 2.13 13.01 -6.57
C ARG A 74 2.63 14.45 -6.67
N GLY A 75 2.59 15.03 -7.90
CA GLY A 75 2.91 16.41 -8.17
C GLY A 75 4.40 16.74 -8.14
N PHE A 76 4.70 18.02 -8.08
CA PHE A 76 6.07 18.50 -7.83
C PHE A 76 6.41 18.32 -6.36
N ILE A 77 7.65 18.01 -6.07
CA ILE A 77 8.19 18.06 -4.71
C ILE A 77 8.70 19.47 -4.48
N VAL A 78 7.89 20.27 -3.80
CA VAL A 78 8.12 21.71 -3.59
C VAL A 78 7.23 22.19 -2.43
N ASP A 79 7.61 23.24 -1.74
CA ASP A 79 6.66 23.99 -0.90
C ASP A 79 5.68 24.74 -1.80
N TYR A 80 4.43 24.32 -1.86
CA TYR A 80 3.41 24.95 -2.69
C TYR A 80 3.05 26.39 -2.26
N LYS A 81 3.51 26.84 -1.08
CA LYS A 81 3.43 28.26 -0.67
C LYS A 81 4.48 29.12 -1.36
N ASP A 82 5.57 28.54 -1.86
CA ASP A 82 6.58 29.22 -2.68
C ASP A 82 6.08 29.34 -4.12
N LYS A 83 5.26 30.37 -4.36
CA LYS A 83 4.59 30.59 -5.65
C LYS A 83 5.59 30.75 -6.81
N GLU A 84 6.76 31.33 -6.54
CA GLU A 84 7.81 31.52 -7.56
C GLU A 84 8.44 30.19 -7.98
N ALA A 85 8.71 29.29 -7.01
CA ALA A 85 9.22 27.96 -7.28
C ALA A 85 8.20 27.10 -8.05
N VAL A 86 6.93 27.12 -7.65
CA VAL A 86 5.84 26.42 -8.34
C VAL A 86 5.69 26.91 -9.78
N GLU A 87 5.66 28.23 -10.01
CA GLU A 87 5.57 28.81 -11.36
C GLU A 87 6.76 28.39 -12.24
N ALA A 88 7.98 28.39 -11.70
CA ALA A 88 9.18 27.98 -12.43
C ALA A 88 9.13 26.50 -12.81
N LEU A 89 8.70 25.60 -11.90
CA LEU A 89 8.51 24.18 -12.17
C LEU A 89 7.44 23.95 -13.24
N VAL A 90 6.29 24.64 -13.15
CA VAL A 90 5.21 24.53 -14.13
C VAL A 90 5.70 24.97 -15.52
N LYS A 91 6.42 26.11 -15.65
CA LYS A 91 7.00 26.57 -16.93
C LYS A 91 7.94 25.54 -17.53
N ASP A 92 8.85 24.97 -16.74
CA ASP A 92 9.79 23.94 -17.19
C ASP A 92 9.07 22.65 -17.58
N ALA A 93 8.08 22.21 -16.79
CA ALA A 93 7.27 21.03 -17.10
C ALA A 93 6.52 21.20 -18.45
N ILE A 94 5.92 22.36 -18.69
CA ILE A 94 5.24 22.66 -19.96
C ILE A 94 6.24 22.61 -21.12
N LYS A 95 7.43 23.19 -20.97
CA LYS A 95 8.48 23.17 -22.01
C LYS A 95 8.90 21.75 -22.35
N VAL A 96 9.18 20.91 -21.34
CA VAL A 96 9.57 19.51 -21.52
C VAL A 96 8.41 18.71 -22.13
N ALA A 97 7.19 18.85 -21.63
CA ALA A 97 6.03 18.15 -22.15
C ALA A 97 5.72 18.48 -23.62
N LYS A 98 5.88 19.75 -24.02
CA LYS A 98 5.75 20.16 -25.42
C LYS A 98 6.83 19.54 -26.32
N SER A 99 8.09 19.51 -25.89
CA SER A 99 9.18 18.88 -26.65
C SER A 99 8.98 17.37 -26.82
N GLU A 100 8.34 16.72 -25.86
CA GLU A 100 8.00 15.29 -25.89
C GLU A 100 6.66 15.01 -26.64
N LYS A 101 5.99 16.02 -27.19
CA LYS A 101 4.68 15.92 -27.83
C LYS A 101 3.59 15.37 -26.91
N ALA A 102 3.59 15.78 -25.64
CA ALA A 102 2.50 15.44 -24.73
C ALA A 102 1.21 16.16 -25.14
N TYR A 103 0.07 15.48 -25.00
CA TYR A 103 -1.25 16.10 -25.22
C TYR A 103 -1.77 16.80 -23.96
N ALA A 104 -1.33 16.34 -22.79
CA ALA A 104 -1.65 16.93 -21.48
C ALA A 104 -0.55 16.62 -20.47
N ILE A 105 -0.50 17.43 -19.41
CA ILE A 105 0.23 17.12 -18.17
C ILE A 105 -0.84 16.83 -17.11
N LYS A 106 -0.74 15.70 -16.44
CA LYS A 106 -1.55 15.35 -15.26
C LYS A 106 -0.67 15.41 -14.01
N ILE A 107 -1.17 16.00 -12.95
CA ILE A 107 -0.52 16.01 -11.63
C ILE A 107 -1.55 15.67 -10.55
N ASP A 108 -1.13 15.02 -9.47
CA ASP A 108 -1.96 14.70 -8.29
C ASP A 108 -1.17 14.93 -7.00
N PRO A 109 -0.92 16.21 -6.63
CA PRO A 109 -0.02 16.57 -5.54
C PRO A 109 -0.32 15.85 -4.22
N ASP A 110 0.74 15.39 -3.53
CA ASP A 110 0.64 14.76 -2.20
C ASP A 110 0.46 15.83 -1.10
N VAL A 111 -0.56 16.67 -1.27
CA VAL A 111 -0.95 17.74 -0.35
C VAL A 111 -2.34 17.44 0.19
N GLU A 112 -2.51 17.45 1.51
CA GLU A 112 -3.80 17.23 2.14
C GLU A 112 -4.70 18.46 2.02
N VAL A 113 -6.02 18.23 1.84
CA VAL A 113 -7.03 19.30 1.70
C VAL A 113 -6.97 20.28 2.87
N GLU A 114 -6.73 19.78 4.09
CA GLU A 114 -6.64 20.61 5.29
C GLU A 114 -5.48 21.62 5.27
N SER A 115 -4.40 21.32 4.53
CA SER A 115 -3.17 22.12 4.43
C SER A 115 -2.96 22.81 3.10
N MET A 116 -3.88 22.62 2.12
CA MET A 116 -3.69 23.10 0.74
C MET A 116 -3.67 24.61 0.56
N GLY A 117 -4.29 25.38 1.49
CA GLY A 117 -4.41 26.84 1.37
C GLY A 117 -5.06 27.27 0.05
N ASP A 118 -4.40 28.20 -0.68
CA ASP A 118 -4.85 28.70 -2.00
C ASP A 118 -4.25 27.93 -3.20
N MET A 119 -3.69 26.74 -2.95
CA MET A 119 -2.98 25.94 -3.97
C MET A 119 -3.83 25.63 -5.21
N VAL A 120 -5.14 25.34 -5.03
CA VAL A 120 -6.04 25.06 -6.16
C VAL A 120 -6.13 26.28 -7.06
N GLN A 121 -6.40 27.46 -6.50
CA GLN A 121 -6.50 28.72 -7.23
C GLN A 121 -5.17 29.11 -7.88
N GLN A 122 -4.06 28.84 -7.20
CA GLN A 122 -2.72 29.08 -7.76
C GLN A 122 -2.44 28.22 -9.00
N LEU A 123 -2.72 26.91 -8.94
CA LEU A 123 -2.53 26.02 -10.09
C LEU A 123 -3.50 26.34 -11.22
N GLU A 124 -4.75 26.72 -10.94
CA GLU A 124 -5.72 27.17 -11.94
C GLU A 124 -5.27 28.46 -12.64
N ALA A 125 -4.71 29.41 -11.88
CA ALA A 125 -4.14 30.64 -12.46
C ALA A 125 -2.93 30.35 -13.37
N LEU A 126 -2.21 29.23 -13.16
CA LEU A 126 -1.14 28.74 -14.03
C LEU A 126 -1.65 27.90 -15.23
N GLY A 127 -2.98 27.75 -15.38
CA GLY A 127 -3.62 27.08 -16.51
C GLY A 127 -3.96 25.61 -16.30
N PHE A 128 -3.85 25.07 -15.09
CA PHE A 128 -4.36 23.76 -14.76
C PHE A 128 -5.88 23.76 -14.56
N ILE A 129 -6.49 22.63 -14.78
CA ILE A 129 -7.92 22.37 -14.54
C ILE A 129 -8.02 21.39 -13.39
N HIS A 130 -8.56 21.82 -12.25
CA HIS A 130 -8.81 20.93 -11.11
C HIS A 130 -9.93 19.93 -11.43
N ARG A 131 -9.72 18.64 -11.14
CA ARG A 131 -10.67 17.56 -11.43
C ARG A 131 -11.74 17.37 -10.34
N GLY A 132 -11.72 18.24 -9.35
CA GLY A 132 -12.66 18.22 -8.21
C GLY A 132 -12.26 17.23 -7.09
N PHE A 133 -13.08 17.25 -6.05
CA PHE A 133 -12.89 16.45 -4.83
C PHE A 133 -13.77 15.19 -4.84
N GLY A 134 -13.68 14.38 -5.90
CA GLY A 134 -14.43 13.13 -6.02
C GLY A 134 -14.05 12.05 -5.01
N ASP A 135 -14.78 10.94 -4.99
CA ASP A 135 -14.52 9.81 -4.09
C ASP A 135 -13.18 9.14 -4.39
N GLY A 136 -12.44 8.80 -3.33
CA GLY A 136 -11.05 8.39 -3.37
C GLY A 136 -10.71 7.14 -4.18
N LEU A 137 -11.67 6.25 -4.46
CA LEU A 137 -11.50 5.02 -5.25
C LEU A 137 -12.18 5.08 -6.62
N SER A 138 -12.45 6.28 -7.15
CA SER A 138 -12.98 6.43 -8.50
C SER A 138 -11.97 5.94 -9.54
N SER A 139 -12.47 5.27 -10.59
CA SER A 139 -11.68 4.94 -11.79
C SER A 139 -11.29 6.18 -12.61
N ASP A 140 -11.77 7.35 -12.23
CA ASP A 140 -11.56 8.61 -12.93
C ASP A 140 -10.23 9.28 -12.57
N TYR A 141 -9.55 8.78 -11.54
CA TYR A 141 -8.24 9.26 -11.08
C TYR A 141 -7.14 8.21 -11.30
N ILE A 142 -5.93 8.67 -11.57
CA ILE A 142 -4.77 7.78 -11.77
C ILE A 142 -4.33 7.18 -10.42
N GLN A 143 -4.33 7.99 -9.35
CA GLN A 143 -4.01 7.55 -7.99
C GLN A 143 -5.21 7.78 -7.06
N PRO A 144 -5.34 6.96 -6.01
CA PRO A 144 -6.33 7.21 -4.97
C PRO A 144 -6.11 8.59 -4.33
N ARG A 145 -7.17 9.39 -4.30
CA ARG A 145 -7.15 10.71 -3.64
C ARG A 145 -7.16 10.59 -2.12
N MET A 146 -7.71 9.52 -1.61
CA MET A 146 -7.78 9.25 -0.17
C MET A 146 -6.97 8.01 0.17
N THR A 147 -6.19 8.08 1.26
CA THR A 147 -5.47 6.94 1.83
C THR A 147 -5.70 6.85 3.33
N MET A 148 -5.41 5.71 3.93
CA MET A 148 -5.43 5.52 5.38
C MET A 148 -4.03 5.41 5.93
N VAL A 149 -3.67 6.30 6.85
CA VAL A 149 -2.30 6.45 7.37
C VAL A 149 -2.28 6.29 8.88
N THR A 150 -1.37 5.43 9.37
CA THR A 150 -1.08 5.27 10.81
C THR A 150 0.20 6.05 11.15
N ASP A 151 0.16 6.81 12.24
CA ASP A 151 1.35 7.37 12.86
C ASP A 151 2.12 6.24 13.57
N ILE A 152 3.34 5.98 13.12
CA ILE A 152 4.24 4.97 13.67
C ILE A 152 5.46 5.58 14.37
N SER A 153 5.50 6.89 14.57
CA SER A 153 6.58 7.59 15.27
C SER A 153 6.64 7.29 16.77
N VAL A 154 5.59 6.68 17.31
CA VAL A 154 5.41 6.35 18.73
C VAL A 154 5.95 4.96 19.08
N ASP A 155 6.13 4.67 20.38
CA ASP A 155 6.53 3.33 20.85
C ASP A 155 5.45 2.27 20.60
N ASP A 156 5.84 0.98 20.75
CA ASP A 156 4.96 -0.18 20.50
C ASP A 156 3.69 -0.19 21.35
N GLU A 157 3.79 0.24 22.61
CA GLU A 157 2.63 0.22 23.50
C GLU A 157 1.62 1.27 23.11
N THR A 158 2.09 2.47 22.77
CA THR A 158 1.27 3.58 22.29
C THR A 158 0.65 3.24 20.92
N LEU A 159 1.44 2.67 20.00
CA LEU A 159 0.97 2.20 18.71
C LEU A 159 -0.13 1.14 18.87
N LEU A 160 0.08 0.13 19.72
CA LEU A 160 -0.95 -0.89 20.00
C LEU A 160 -2.21 -0.30 20.64
N LYS A 161 -2.08 0.75 21.48
CA LYS A 161 -3.23 1.43 22.09
C LYS A 161 -4.07 2.19 21.06
N SER A 162 -3.47 2.70 19.99
CA SER A 162 -4.17 3.39 18.90
C SER A 162 -5.06 2.45 18.09
N PHE A 163 -4.76 1.14 18.04
CA PHE A 163 -5.57 0.17 17.29
C PHE A 163 -6.93 -0.08 17.94
N GLU A 164 -7.94 -0.38 17.15
CA GLU A 164 -9.24 -0.82 17.68
C GLU A 164 -9.05 -2.03 18.62
N ARG A 165 -9.84 -2.07 19.69
CA ARG A 165 -9.71 -3.06 20.79
C ARG A 165 -9.59 -4.51 20.29
N ASN A 166 -10.45 -4.91 19.36
CA ASN A 166 -10.46 -6.27 18.82
C ASN A 166 -9.20 -6.55 17.98
N ASN A 167 -8.76 -5.56 17.18
CA ASN A 167 -7.57 -5.67 16.35
C ASN A 167 -6.31 -5.78 17.22
N ARG A 168 -6.18 -4.92 18.23
CA ARG A 168 -5.10 -4.99 19.23
C ARG A 168 -5.00 -6.36 19.89
N SER A 169 -6.15 -6.94 20.27
CA SER A 169 -6.18 -8.30 20.87
C SER A 169 -5.71 -9.37 19.88
N LYS A 170 -6.09 -9.26 18.59
CA LYS A 170 -5.63 -10.16 17.54
C LYS A 170 -4.14 -10.03 17.28
N VAL A 171 -3.58 -8.80 17.25
CA VAL A 171 -2.13 -8.58 17.12
C VAL A 171 -1.38 -9.25 18.26
N LYS A 172 -1.75 -8.97 19.53
CA LYS A 172 -1.10 -9.60 20.70
C LYS A 172 -1.18 -11.14 20.67
N ARG A 173 -2.25 -11.68 20.15
CA ARG A 173 -2.44 -13.13 20.00
C ARG A 173 -1.57 -13.69 18.86
N SER A 174 -1.54 -13.04 17.70
CA SER A 174 -0.78 -13.49 16.52
C SER A 174 0.70 -13.67 16.81
N LEU A 175 1.29 -12.76 17.60
CA LEU A 175 2.70 -12.81 18.01
C LEU A 175 3.04 -14.04 18.89
N LYS A 176 2.03 -14.71 19.48
CA LYS A 176 2.20 -15.89 20.35
C LYS A 176 1.82 -17.21 19.66
N MET A 177 1.19 -17.15 18.46
CA MET A 177 0.62 -18.32 17.80
C MET A 177 1.63 -19.12 16.96
N GLY A 178 2.90 -18.76 16.97
CA GLY A 178 3.96 -19.51 16.28
C GLY A 178 4.13 -19.19 14.80
N THR A 179 3.53 -18.10 14.32
CA THR A 179 3.89 -17.52 13.02
C THR A 179 5.13 -16.63 13.17
N GLU A 180 5.99 -16.63 12.16
CA GLU A 180 7.20 -15.82 12.08
C GLU A 180 7.12 -14.85 10.92
N CYS A 181 7.28 -13.57 11.19
CA CYS A 181 7.44 -12.55 10.15
C CYS A 181 8.92 -12.39 9.83
N ILE A 182 9.29 -12.64 8.58
CA ILE A 182 10.68 -12.59 8.11
C ILE A 182 10.80 -11.64 6.93
N LYS A 183 11.99 -11.09 6.72
CA LYS A 183 12.35 -10.43 5.46
C LYS A 183 12.62 -11.53 4.43
N GLY A 184 11.92 -11.44 3.32
CA GLY A 184 12.18 -12.27 2.14
C GLY A 184 13.20 -11.58 1.22
N ASP A 185 13.67 -12.34 0.26
CA ASP A 185 14.56 -11.83 -0.76
C ASP A 185 13.95 -11.96 -2.17
N ARG A 186 14.75 -11.69 -3.21
CA ARG A 186 14.31 -11.75 -4.60
C ARG A 186 13.78 -13.13 -5.00
N THR A 187 14.32 -14.21 -4.42
CA THR A 187 13.90 -15.59 -4.76
C THR A 187 12.49 -15.92 -4.21
N ASP A 188 12.07 -15.22 -3.18
CA ASP A 188 10.75 -15.37 -2.57
C ASP A 188 9.62 -14.67 -3.34
N LEU A 189 9.93 -13.81 -4.34
CA LEU A 189 8.92 -13.09 -5.12
C LEU A 189 7.97 -14.00 -5.89
N GLY A 190 8.43 -15.21 -6.28
CA GLY A 190 7.57 -16.24 -6.86
C GLY A 190 6.46 -16.67 -5.90
N THR A 191 6.83 -16.98 -4.66
CA THR A 191 5.89 -17.34 -3.58
C THR A 191 4.90 -16.20 -3.30
N PHE A 192 5.42 -14.96 -3.24
CA PHE A 192 4.56 -13.78 -3.07
C PHE A 192 3.57 -13.60 -4.23
N ALA A 193 4.00 -13.80 -5.48
CA ALA A 193 3.11 -13.71 -6.64
C ALA A 193 2.00 -14.77 -6.62
N GLU A 194 2.27 -16.00 -6.16
CA GLU A 194 1.23 -17.02 -5.99
C GLU A 194 0.22 -16.63 -4.89
N LEU A 195 0.68 -16.10 -3.76
CA LEU A 195 -0.22 -15.55 -2.73
C LEU A 195 -1.08 -14.39 -3.28
N MET A 196 -0.50 -13.52 -4.12
CA MET A 196 -1.24 -12.46 -4.80
C MET A 196 -2.33 -13.01 -5.72
N LYS A 197 -2.06 -14.10 -6.47
CA LYS A 197 -3.09 -14.77 -7.31
C LYS A 197 -4.23 -15.34 -6.46
N GLU A 198 -3.90 -15.99 -5.34
CA GLU A 198 -4.90 -16.52 -4.39
C GLU A 198 -5.77 -15.38 -3.83
N THR A 199 -5.14 -14.30 -3.40
CA THR A 199 -5.82 -13.10 -2.90
C THR A 199 -6.71 -12.47 -3.96
N GLY A 200 -6.22 -12.31 -5.20
CA GLY A 200 -6.98 -11.74 -6.31
C GLY A 200 -8.21 -12.56 -6.68
N LYS A 201 -8.10 -13.91 -6.67
CA LYS A 201 -9.24 -14.80 -6.88
C LYS A 201 -10.31 -14.64 -5.78
N ARG A 202 -9.88 -14.57 -4.52
CA ARG A 202 -10.76 -14.40 -3.37
C ARG A 202 -11.49 -13.06 -3.40
N ASP A 203 -10.75 -11.98 -3.66
CA ASP A 203 -11.23 -10.61 -3.49
C ASP A 203 -11.70 -9.97 -4.83
N GLY A 204 -11.64 -10.74 -5.93
CA GLY A 204 -12.24 -10.36 -7.22
C GLY A 204 -11.48 -9.28 -7.99
N PHE A 205 -10.15 -9.22 -7.89
CA PHE A 205 -9.34 -8.28 -8.66
C PHE A 205 -8.24 -8.98 -9.49
N LEU A 206 -7.82 -8.29 -10.56
CA LEU A 206 -6.73 -8.76 -11.41
C LEU A 206 -5.38 -8.51 -10.73
N THR A 207 -4.56 -9.54 -10.65
CA THR A 207 -3.21 -9.47 -10.10
C THR A 207 -2.17 -9.23 -11.18
N ARG A 208 -0.98 -8.82 -10.76
CA ARG A 208 0.20 -8.71 -11.60
C ARG A 208 0.96 -10.03 -11.59
N ASP A 209 1.77 -10.27 -12.62
CA ASP A 209 2.70 -11.39 -12.69
C ASP A 209 3.94 -11.16 -11.80
N VAL A 210 4.75 -12.20 -11.65
CA VAL A 210 5.96 -12.14 -10.83
C VAL A 210 6.95 -11.09 -11.36
N SER A 211 7.07 -10.95 -12.67
CA SER A 211 8.02 -10.00 -13.28
C SER A 211 7.71 -8.54 -12.93
N TYR A 212 6.45 -8.23 -12.70
CA TYR A 212 6.07 -6.90 -12.23
C TYR A 212 6.60 -6.61 -10.82
N PHE A 213 6.52 -7.57 -9.90
CA PHE A 213 7.04 -7.44 -8.54
C PHE A 213 8.56 -7.44 -8.53
N GLU A 214 9.19 -8.28 -9.36
CA GLU A 214 10.63 -8.29 -9.57
C GLU A 214 11.15 -6.92 -10.03
N ASN A 215 10.49 -6.28 -10.99
CA ASN A 215 10.90 -4.97 -11.48
C ASN A 215 10.86 -3.89 -10.40
N ILE A 216 9.86 -3.94 -9.52
CA ILE A 216 9.77 -2.99 -8.39
C ILE A 216 10.87 -3.30 -7.37
N TYR A 217 11.01 -4.57 -7.00
CA TYR A 217 12.00 -5.01 -6.02
C TYR A 217 13.42 -4.71 -6.49
N ASP A 218 13.77 -5.14 -7.72
CA ASP A 218 15.10 -4.94 -8.30
C ASP A 218 15.50 -3.46 -8.42
N ALA A 219 14.52 -2.57 -8.64
CA ALA A 219 14.76 -1.14 -8.73
C ALA A 219 14.92 -0.47 -7.36
N LEU A 220 14.09 -0.83 -6.38
CA LEU A 220 13.98 -0.08 -5.11
C LEU A 220 14.77 -0.71 -3.95
N ASN A 221 14.86 -2.06 -3.89
CA ASN A 221 15.50 -2.74 -2.77
C ASN A 221 17.00 -2.42 -2.59
N PRO A 222 17.82 -2.28 -3.68
CA PRO A 222 19.24 -1.96 -3.52
C PRO A 222 19.53 -0.67 -2.73
N ASN A 223 18.58 0.28 -2.79
CA ASN A 223 18.69 1.57 -2.07
C ASN A 223 17.88 1.60 -0.76
N GLY A 224 17.34 0.44 -0.32
CA GLY A 224 16.54 0.32 0.90
C GLY A 224 15.13 0.90 0.79
N ASP A 225 14.67 1.20 -0.44
CA ASP A 225 13.36 1.81 -0.69
C ASP A 225 12.24 0.77 -0.87
N ALA A 226 12.56 -0.53 -0.82
CA ALA A 226 11.60 -1.63 -0.81
C ALA A 226 12.10 -2.83 -0.01
N GLU A 227 11.20 -3.49 0.72
CA GLU A 227 11.45 -4.74 1.42
C GLU A 227 10.28 -5.70 1.22
N LEU A 228 10.60 -6.97 1.00
CA LEU A 228 9.62 -8.06 0.98
C LEU A 228 9.48 -8.63 2.39
N PHE A 229 8.26 -8.71 2.89
CA PHE A 229 7.93 -9.38 4.15
C PHE A 229 7.10 -10.62 3.87
N LEU A 230 7.41 -11.71 4.57
CA LEU A 230 6.68 -12.97 4.51
C LEU A 230 6.36 -13.43 5.93
N VAL A 231 5.19 -14.03 6.11
CA VAL A 231 4.85 -14.69 7.39
C VAL A 231 4.75 -16.19 7.15
N LYS A 232 5.61 -16.93 7.84
CA LYS A 232 5.65 -18.39 7.84
C LYS A 232 4.95 -18.95 9.08
N LEU A 233 4.19 -20.02 8.89
CA LEU A 233 3.74 -20.91 9.96
C LEU A 233 4.72 -22.06 10.06
N VAL A 234 5.51 -22.11 11.16
CA VAL A 234 6.49 -23.16 11.39
C VAL A 234 5.83 -24.25 12.24
N PRO A 235 5.52 -25.45 11.67
CA PRO A 235 4.71 -26.46 12.35
C PRO A 235 5.31 -26.90 13.69
N ASP A 236 6.61 -27.17 13.76
CA ASP A 236 7.27 -27.65 14.98
C ASP A 236 7.15 -26.70 16.17
N LYS A 237 7.21 -25.39 15.90
CA LYS A 237 7.05 -24.37 16.94
C LYS A 237 5.63 -24.37 17.51
N VAL A 238 4.66 -24.48 16.65
CA VAL A 238 3.23 -24.51 17.05
C VAL A 238 2.87 -25.81 17.72
N LEU A 239 3.33 -26.96 17.21
CA LEU A 239 3.11 -28.29 17.79
C LEU A 239 3.62 -28.38 19.22
N ARG A 240 4.82 -27.83 19.51
CA ARG A 240 5.34 -27.79 20.89
C ARG A 240 4.38 -27.03 21.82
N ASN A 241 3.89 -25.85 21.41
CA ASN A 241 2.98 -25.05 22.23
C ASN A 241 1.63 -25.75 22.45
N LEU A 242 1.07 -26.37 21.40
CA LEU A 242 -0.22 -27.07 21.49
C LEU A 242 -0.12 -28.35 22.33
N ASN A 243 0.98 -29.09 22.24
CA ASN A 243 1.20 -30.26 23.08
C ASN A 243 1.36 -29.88 24.56
N GLN A 244 2.03 -28.76 24.87
CA GLN A 244 2.08 -28.23 26.22
C GLN A 244 0.68 -27.85 26.72
N GLU A 245 -0.12 -27.18 25.88
CA GLU A 245 -1.48 -26.78 26.24
C GLU A 245 -2.39 -28.01 26.47
N LEU A 246 -2.21 -29.10 25.73
CA LEU A 246 -2.91 -30.37 25.97
C LEU A 246 -2.52 -30.96 27.36
N ALA A 247 -1.25 -30.97 27.66
CA ALA A 247 -0.76 -31.46 28.99
C ALA A 247 -1.37 -30.62 30.12
N ASP A 248 -1.39 -29.29 29.99
CA ASP A 248 -2.02 -28.40 30.96
C ASP A 248 -3.53 -28.64 31.12
N ILE A 249 -4.21 -28.96 30.05
CA ILE A 249 -5.65 -29.32 30.09
C ILE A 249 -5.86 -30.61 30.87
N GLU A 250 -5.05 -31.65 30.67
CA GLU A 250 -5.20 -32.92 31.43
C GLU A 250 -4.98 -32.69 32.90
N VAL A 251 -3.94 -31.91 33.31
CA VAL A 251 -3.73 -31.53 34.70
C VAL A 251 -4.93 -30.75 35.29
N GLN A 252 -5.53 -29.85 34.52
CA GLN A 252 -6.73 -29.12 34.96
C GLN A 252 -7.93 -30.06 35.15
N LYS A 253 -8.12 -31.01 34.25
CA LYS A 253 -9.21 -32.02 34.35
C LYS A 253 -9.08 -32.88 35.60
N GLU A 254 -7.86 -33.36 35.91
CA GLU A 254 -7.61 -34.13 37.11
C GLU A 254 -7.94 -33.34 38.41
N LYS A 255 -7.58 -32.04 38.44
CA LYS A 255 -7.93 -31.16 39.58
C LYS A 255 -9.45 -30.93 39.71
N LEU A 256 -10.17 -30.93 38.60
CA LEU A 256 -11.65 -30.74 38.60
C LEU A 256 -12.38 -31.97 39.09
N THR A 257 -11.91 -33.19 38.80
CA THR A 257 -12.53 -34.44 39.27
C THR A 257 -12.47 -34.57 40.79
N GLN A 258 -11.58 -33.84 41.46
CA GLN A 258 -11.43 -33.86 42.93
C GLN A 258 -12.30 -32.80 43.65
N LYS A 259 -13.03 -31.93 42.91
CA LYS A 259 -13.85 -30.86 43.52
C LYS A 259 -15.19 -31.35 44.03
N LYS A 260 -15.65 -30.80 45.18
CA LYS A 260 -16.91 -31.12 45.82
C LYS A 260 -18.15 -30.64 45.10
N ASP A 261 -18.08 -29.52 44.33
CA ASP A 261 -19.18 -28.98 43.52
C ASP A 261 -19.24 -29.65 42.15
N GLN A 262 -19.94 -30.75 42.06
CA GLN A 262 -20.01 -31.64 40.89
C GLN A 262 -20.62 -30.91 39.65
N LYS A 263 -21.66 -30.06 39.80
CA LYS A 263 -22.35 -29.44 38.67
C LYS A 263 -21.48 -28.38 38.00
N LYS A 264 -20.76 -27.55 38.78
CA LYS A 264 -19.85 -26.55 38.27
C LYS A 264 -18.60 -27.19 37.66
N ALA A 265 -18.08 -28.23 38.29
CA ALA A 265 -16.96 -29.03 37.80
C ALA A 265 -17.29 -29.69 36.44
N GLN A 266 -18.51 -30.24 36.29
CA GLN A 266 -18.95 -30.88 35.03
C GLN A 266 -19.01 -29.90 33.86
N ASN A 267 -19.51 -28.66 34.06
CA ASN A 267 -19.51 -27.65 33.01
C ASN A 267 -18.07 -27.27 32.59
N GLN A 268 -17.17 -27.08 33.56
CA GLN A 268 -15.76 -26.81 33.29
C GLN A 268 -15.06 -27.97 32.58
N LEU A 269 -15.38 -29.23 32.92
CA LEU A 269 -14.87 -30.42 32.22
C LEU A 269 -15.34 -30.46 30.77
N ASN A 270 -16.60 -30.12 30.50
CA ASN A 270 -17.15 -30.06 29.13
C ASN A 270 -16.40 -28.99 28.31
N ASP A 271 -16.18 -27.79 28.85
CA ASP A 271 -15.44 -26.72 28.18
C ASP A 271 -14.00 -27.17 27.86
N LEU A 272 -13.32 -27.83 28.80
CA LEU A 272 -11.97 -28.38 28.58
C LEU A 272 -11.94 -29.48 27.52
N ASN A 273 -12.97 -30.35 27.47
CA ASN A 273 -13.08 -31.39 26.45
C ASN A 273 -13.23 -30.77 25.05
N ILE A 274 -14.11 -29.76 24.89
CA ILE A 274 -14.29 -29.04 23.64
C ILE A 274 -12.97 -28.40 23.20
N LYS A 275 -12.26 -27.76 24.15
CA LYS A 275 -10.94 -27.14 23.88
C LYS A 275 -9.89 -28.19 23.47
N ARG A 276 -9.84 -29.32 24.15
CA ARG A 276 -8.93 -30.45 23.83
C ARG A 276 -9.18 -30.98 22.41
N GLU A 277 -10.42 -31.24 22.02
CA GLU A 277 -10.77 -31.73 20.68
C GLU A 277 -10.34 -30.72 19.60
N LYS A 278 -10.53 -29.41 19.84
CA LYS A 278 -10.09 -28.36 18.93
C LYS A 278 -8.56 -28.38 18.77
N ILE A 279 -7.82 -28.50 19.86
CA ILE A 279 -6.33 -28.56 19.83
C ILE A 279 -5.88 -29.82 19.08
N GLN A 280 -6.48 -30.98 19.33
CA GLN A 280 -6.14 -32.22 18.64
C GLN A 280 -6.35 -32.11 17.12
N LYS A 281 -7.43 -31.48 16.67
CA LYS A 281 -7.66 -31.18 15.24
C LYS A 281 -6.57 -30.26 14.66
N GLN A 282 -6.15 -29.26 15.43
CA GLN A 282 -5.05 -28.35 15.02
C GLN A 282 -3.72 -29.09 14.90
N ILE A 283 -3.41 -29.98 15.88
CA ILE A 283 -2.21 -30.81 15.84
C ILE A 283 -2.21 -31.70 14.60
N ALA A 284 -3.29 -32.41 14.31
CA ALA A 284 -3.36 -33.27 13.13
C ALA A 284 -3.16 -32.50 11.81
N ALA A 285 -3.73 -31.31 11.69
CA ALA A 285 -3.52 -30.44 10.54
C ALA A 285 -2.06 -29.96 10.40
N LEU A 286 -1.42 -29.64 11.53
CA LEU A 286 -0.01 -29.21 11.56
C LEU A 286 0.96 -30.35 11.28
N GLU A 287 0.67 -31.56 11.73
CA GLU A 287 1.47 -32.76 11.41
C GLU A 287 1.41 -33.06 9.92
N THR A 288 0.23 -32.95 9.30
CA THR A 288 0.09 -33.03 7.84
C THR A 288 0.89 -31.92 7.13
N LEU A 289 0.81 -30.69 7.64
CA LEU A 289 1.58 -29.57 7.10
C LEU A 289 3.09 -29.80 7.22
N LYS A 290 3.55 -30.35 8.34
CA LYS A 290 4.97 -30.65 8.56
C LYS A 290 5.53 -31.66 7.56
N GLN A 291 4.73 -32.64 7.12
CA GLN A 291 5.15 -33.60 6.11
C GLN A 291 5.42 -32.95 4.75
N THR A 292 4.64 -31.92 4.38
CA THR A 292 4.74 -31.23 3.08
C THR A 292 5.60 -29.99 3.13
N HIS A 293 5.67 -29.33 4.29
CA HIS A 293 6.38 -28.05 4.51
C HIS A 293 7.13 -28.09 5.83
N PRO A 294 8.21 -28.89 5.96
CA PRO A 294 8.95 -29.01 7.22
C PRO A 294 9.55 -27.69 7.70
N GLU A 295 10.02 -26.85 6.75
CA GLU A 295 10.59 -25.51 7.04
C GLU A 295 9.52 -24.42 7.24
N GLY A 296 8.23 -24.80 7.22
CA GLY A 296 7.11 -23.91 7.36
C GLY A 296 6.49 -23.47 6.02
N LYS A 297 5.22 -23.09 6.09
CA LYS A 297 4.40 -22.60 4.97
C LYS A 297 4.22 -21.09 5.04
N VAL A 298 4.46 -20.41 3.93
CA VAL A 298 4.18 -18.96 3.82
C VAL A 298 2.67 -18.75 3.73
N LEU A 299 2.12 -17.97 4.66
CA LEU A 299 0.69 -17.69 4.78
C LEU A 299 0.29 -16.27 4.37
N SER A 300 1.21 -15.33 4.46
CA SER A 300 1.00 -13.96 3.97
C SER A 300 2.32 -13.34 3.56
N GLY A 301 2.23 -12.31 2.74
CA GLY A 301 3.38 -11.54 2.29
C GLY A 301 2.99 -10.14 1.89
N ALA A 302 3.96 -9.23 1.93
CA ALA A 302 3.77 -7.84 1.51
C ALA A 302 5.06 -7.24 0.97
N LEU A 303 4.89 -6.36 -0.02
CA LEU A 303 5.94 -5.47 -0.47
C LEU A 303 5.74 -4.11 0.23
N LEU A 304 6.63 -3.80 1.14
CA LEU A 304 6.69 -2.54 1.88
C LEU A 304 7.70 -1.63 1.19
N THR A 305 7.35 -0.37 0.96
CA THR A 305 8.22 0.60 0.27
C THR A 305 8.36 1.88 1.06
N PHE A 306 9.40 2.68 0.74
CA PHE A 306 9.80 3.83 1.53
C PHE A 306 10.12 5.04 0.66
N ALA A 307 9.84 6.23 1.19
CA ALA A 307 10.38 7.49 0.71
C ALA A 307 10.56 8.44 1.91
N GLY A 308 11.80 8.59 2.37
CA GLY A 308 12.13 9.38 3.54
C GLY A 308 11.37 8.90 4.80
N LYS A 309 10.55 9.77 5.38
CA LYS A 309 9.76 9.46 6.58
C LYS A 309 8.46 8.69 6.31
N LYS A 310 8.14 8.40 5.05
CA LYS A 310 6.90 7.71 4.66
C LYS A 310 7.18 6.26 4.31
N SER A 311 6.33 5.35 4.78
CA SER A 311 6.31 3.95 4.37
C SER A 311 4.95 3.59 3.79
N TYR A 312 4.93 2.68 2.80
CA TYR A 312 3.74 2.34 2.03
C TYR A 312 3.55 0.82 1.97
N TYR A 313 2.42 0.34 2.47
CA TYR A 313 1.94 -1.02 2.23
C TYR A 313 1.50 -1.13 0.77
N LEU A 314 2.48 -1.29 -0.12
CA LEU A 314 2.26 -1.14 -1.57
C LEU A 314 1.46 -2.32 -2.14
N TYR A 315 1.82 -3.54 -1.77
CA TYR A 315 1.11 -4.78 -2.12
C TYR A 315 1.09 -5.72 -0.95
N GLY A 316 -0.02 -6.42 -0.76
CA GLY A 316 -0.15 -7.43 0.27
C GLY A 316 -1.06 -8.57 -0.14
N ALA A 317 -0.70 -9.76 0.31
CA ALA A 317 -1.39 -10.99 -0.02
C ALA A 317 -1.49 -11.93 1.18
N SER A 318 -2.47 -12.81 1.16
CA SER A 318 -2.63 -13.84 2.19
C SER A 318 -3.31 -15.08 1.66
N SER A 319 -2.87 -16.22 2.15
CA SER A 319 -3.52 -17.51 1.90
C SER A 319 -4.89 -17.61 2.57
N ASN A 320 -5.75 -18.46 2.04
CA ASN A 320 -7.00 -18.86 2.66
C ASN A 320 -6.80 -19.92 3.76
N GLU A 321 -5.65 -20.58 3.79
CA GLU A 321 -5.32 -21.59 4.77
C GLU A 321 -4.79 -20.98 6.08
N PHE A 322 -5.00 -21.66 7.18
CA PHE A 322 -4.47 -21.31 8.51
C PHE A 322 -4.72 -19.87 8.95
N ARG A 323 -5.82 -19.25 8.49
CA ARG A 323 -6.15 -17.84 8.81
C ARG A 323 -6.36 -17.60 10.31
N ASP A 324 -6.71 -18.63 11.06
CA ASP A 324 -6.89 -18.58 12.52
C ASP A 324 -5.59 -18.26 13.26
N TYR A 325 -4.42 -18.47 12.62
CA TYR A 325 -3.12 -18.07 13.13
C TYR A 325 -2.82 -16.58 12.96
N LEU A 326 -3.74 -15.83 12.34
CA LEU A 326 -3.70 -14.37 12.19
C LEU A 326 -2.40 -13.84 11.52
N PRO A 327 -1.94 -14.45 10.42
CA PRO A 327 -0.65 -14.09 9.81
C PRO A 327 -0.59 -12.61 9.41
N ASN A 328 -1.69 -12.04 8.89
CA ASN A 328 -1.74 -10.62 8.52
C ASN A 328 -1.58 -9.67 9.71
N HIS A 329 -2.04 -10.06 10.91
CA HIS A 329 -1.90 -9.21 12.09
C HIS A 329 -0.44 -9.18 12.57
N ASN A 330 0.24 -10.33 12.53
CA ASN A 330 1.67 -10.40 12.77
C ASN A 330 2.44 -9.56 11.74
N MET A 331 2.16 -9.77 10.45
CA MET A 331 2.81 -9.07 9.33
C MET A 331 2.71 -7.55 9.47
N GLN A 332 1.50 -7.02 9.61
CA GLN A 332 1.27 -5.58 9.67
C GLN A 332 2.01 -4.94 10.84
N PHE A 333 1.92 -5.54 12.03
CA PHE A 333 2.59 -4.99 13.21
C PHE A 333 4.12 -5.05 13.08
N SER A 334 4.67 -6.18 12.62
CA SER A 334 6.11 -6.33 12.38
C SER A 334 6.64 -5.35 11.32
N MET A 335 5.87 -5.11 10.25
CA MET A 335 6.25 -4.13 9.23
C MET A 335 6.22 -2.69 9.76
N MET A 336 5.26 -2.33 10.62
CA MET A 336 5.25 -1.01 11.27
C MET A 336 6.45 -0.82 12.19
N GLN A 337 6.82 -1.85 12.97
CA GLN A 337 8.02 -1.83 13.81
C GLN A 337 9.29 -1.68 12.96
N TYR A 338 9.41 -2.43 11.87
CA TYR A 338 10.53 -2.32 10.95
C TYR A 338 10.59 -0.94 10.30
N ALA A 339 9.47 -0.44 9.76
CA ALA A 339 9.39 0.88 9.13
C ALA A 339 9.88 1.99 10.09
N ARG A 340 9.44 1.96 11.34
CA ARG A 340 9.93 2.87 12.37
C ARG A 340 11.44 2.71 12.63
N SER A 341 11.95 1.48 12.68
CA SER A 341 13.36 1.22 12.92
C SER A 341 14.31 1.76 11.86
N VAL A 342 13.81 1.94 10.62
CA VAL A 342 14.53 2.56 9.51
C VAL A 342 14.21 4.05 9.31
N GLY A 343 13.50 4.67 10.27
CA GLY A 343 13.28 6.13 10.33
C GLY A 343 11.94 6.61 9.76
N ALA A 344 11.05 5.72 9.30
CA ALA A 344 9.72 6.14 8.89
C ALA A 344 8.86 6.55 10.10
N THR A 345 8.06 7.59 9.93
CA THR A 345 7.13 8.10 10.95
C THR A 345 5.67 7.82 10.59
N SER A 346 5.39 7.48 9.33
CA SER A 346 4.05 7.18 8.86
C SER A 346 4.00 5.86 8.07
N TYR A 347 2.87 5.16 8.20
CA TYR A 347 2.59 3.91 7.49
C TYR A 347 1.28 4.05 6.73
N ASP A 348 1.36 4.12 5.39
CA ASP A 348 0.22 4.30 4.50
C ASP A 348 -0.30 2.95 4.00
N PHE A 349 -1.54 2.63 4.33
CA PHE A 349 -2.25 1.43 3.87
C PHE A 349 -2.77 1.55 2.43
N GLY A 350 -2.52 2.67 1.76
CA GLY A 350 -2.98 2.94 0.40
C GLY A 350 -4.45 3.32 0.30
N GLY A 351 -4.92 3.35 -0.94
CA GLY A 351 -6.20 3.93 -1.34
C GLY A 351 -7.42 3.43 -0.59
N THR A 352 -8.31 4.36 -0.27
CA THR A 352 -9.61 4.11 0.37
C THR A 352 -10.66 5.09 -0.16
N SER A 353 -11.93 4.83 0.15
CA SER A 353 -13.02 5.83 0.06
C SER A 353 -13.22 6.48 1.43
N LYS A 354 -14.08 7.51 1.53
CA LYS A 354 -14.75 7.86 2.79
C LYS A 354 -15.48 6.62 3.31
N GLU A 355 -15.94 6.66 4.56
CA GLU A 355 -16.65 5.51 5.15
C GLU A 355 -17.75 5.00 4.20
N PRO A 356 -17.59 3.81 3.62
CA PRO A 356 -18.56 3.30 2.67
C PRO A 356 -19.73 2.64 3.39
N ASP A 357 -20.87 2.56 2.74
CA ASP A 357 -22.01 1.79 3.23
C ASP A 357 -21.60 0.32 3.45
N LYS A 358 -22.24 -0.34 4.42
CA LYS A 358 -21.92 -1.74 4.78
C LYS A 358 -22.07 -2.72 3.63
N ASP A 359 -22.98 -2.45 2.70
CA ASP A 359 -23.22 -3.27 1.51
C ASP A 359 -22.28 -2.93 0.34
N SER A 360 -21.42 -1.93 0.50
CA SER A 360 -20.44 -1.57 -0.51
C SER A 360 -19.36 -2.64 -0.65
N LYS A 361 -18.97 -2.96 -1.89
CA LYS A 361 -17.83 -3.83 -2.17
C LYS A 361 -16.51 -3.34 -1.57
N TYR A 362 -16.42 -2.08 -1.21
CA TYR A 362 -15.23 -1.47 -0.60
C TYR A 362 -15.23 -1.52 0.93
N PHE A 363 -16.36 -1.92 1.57
CA PHE A 363 -16.49 -1.91 3.02
C PHE A 363 -15.44 -2.79 3.71
N GLY A 364 -15.23 -4.01 3.20
CA GLY A 364 -14.24 -4.93 3.77
C GLY A 364 -12.81 -4.39 3.73
N LEU A 365 -12.42 -3.74 2.62
CA LEU A 365 -11.11 -3.11 2.49
C LEU A 365 -10.96 -1.90 3.43
N TRP A 366 -11.97 -1.06 3.50
CA TRP A 366 -12.01 0.09 4.40
C TRP A 366 -11.91 -0.35 5.87
N GLN A 367 -12.71 -1.34 6.27
CA GLN A 367 -12.71 -1.90 7.62
C GLN A 367 -11.35 -2.51 7.98
N PHE A 368 -10.73 -3.26 7.04
CA PHE A 368 -9.38 -3.80 7.25
C PHE A 368 -8.37 -2.69 7.58
N LYS A 369 -8.44 -1.55 6.90
CA LYS A 369 -7.50 -0.44 7.11
C LYS A 369 -7.81 0.38 8.37
N LYS A 370 -9.09 0.63 8.66
CA LYS A 370 -9.53 1.46 9.79
C LYS A 370 -9.04 0.94 11.14
N VAL A 371 -9.00 -0.37 11.34
CA VAL A 371 -8.74 -0.98 12.65
C VAL A 371 -7.30 -0.79 13.17
N TRP A 372 -6.40 -0.24 12.36
CA TRP A 372 -4.97 -0.05 12.65
C TRP A 372 -4.63 1.36 13.21
N GLY A 373 -5.57 2.05 13.80
CA GLY A 373 -5.35 3.40 14.33
C GLY A 373 -5.10 4.44 13.23
N THR A 374 -5.69 4.22 12.05
CA THR A 374 -5.49 5.08 10.89
C THR A 374 -6.30 6.35 10.97
N ARG A 375 -5.74 7.43 10.43
CA ARG A 375 -6.49 8.61 9.99
C ARG A 375 -6.73 8.57 8.49
N LEU A 376 -7.81 9.21 8.04
CA LEU A 376 -8.03 9.47 6.62
C LEU A 376 -7.13 10.63 6.18
N SER A 377 -6.32 10.38 5.16
CA SER A 377 -5.52 11.39 4.47
C SER A 377 -6.22 11.72 3.15
N GLU A 378 -6.83 12.89 3.06
CA GLU A 378 -7.58 13.35 1.88
C GLU A 378 -6.74 14.35 1.10
N LYS A 379 -6.29 13.97 -0.10
CA LYS A 379 -5.43 14.80 -0.96
C LYS A 379 -6.26 15.78 -1.80
N VAL A 380 -5.60 16.83 -2.27
CA VAL A 380 -6.21 17.87 -3.12
C VAL A 380 -6.78 17.31 -4.42
N GLY A 381 -6.28 16.16 -4.90
CA GLY A 381 -6.77 15.51 -6.11
C GLY A 381 -5.95 15.83 -7.35
N GLU A 382 -6.53 15.54 -8.51
CA GLU A 382 -5.86 15.57 -9.81
C GLU A 382 -6.11 16.89 -10.53
N PHE A 383 -5.07 17.37 -11.24
CA PHE A 383 -5.14 18.54 -12.11
C PHE A 383 -4.62 18.18 -13.50
N ASP A 384 -5.28 18.73 -14.53
CA ASP A 384 -4.90 18.56 -15.92
C ASP A 384 -4.45 19.89 -16.52
N TYR A 385 -3.27 19.92 -17.16
CA TYR A 385 -2.85 21.01 -18.04
C TYR A 385 -2.96 20.54 -19.49
N VAL A 386 -3.85 21.16 -20.27
CA VAL A 386 -4.13 20.72 -21.64
C VAL A 386 -3.16 21.36 -22.62
N LEU A 387 -2.38 20.53 -23.33
CA LEU A 387 -1.43 20.98 -24.36
C LEU A 387 -1.99 20.84 -25.77
N ASN A 388 -2.89 19.88 -26.00
CA ASN A 388 -3.56 19.65 -27.28
C ASN A 388 -5.04 19.32 -27.04
N GLN A 389 -5.90 20.33 -27.18
CA GLN A 389 -7.33 20.22 -26.85
C GLN A 389 -8.08 19.14 -27.67
N PRO A 390 -7.90 19.01 -29.00
CA PRO A 390 -8.56 17.94 -29.75
C PRO A 390 -8.19 16.54 -29.27
N ILE A 391 -6.91 16.29 -29.01
CA ILE A 391 -6.42 14.99 -28.56
C ILE A 391 -6.86 14.72 -27.13
N TYR A 392 -6.83 15.74 -26.25
CA TYR A 392 -7.32 15.65 -24.88
C TYR A 392 -8.81 15.25 -24.88
N ASN A 393 -9.65 15.94 -25.64
CA ASN A 393 -11.06 15.61 -25.74
C ASN A 393 -11.31 14.18 -26.27
N LEU A 394 -10.53 13.75 -27.26
CA LEU A 394 -10.63 12.39 -27.80
C LEU A 394 -10.32 11.33 -26.74
N ILE A 395 -9.27 11.55 -25.94
CA ILE A 395 -8.77 10.55 -25.00
C ILE A 395 -9.54 10.59 -23.68
N GLU A 396 -9.73 11.77 -23.10
CA GLU A 396 -10.25 11.92 -21.74
C GLU A 396 -11.79 12.04 -21.70
N VAL A 397 -12.43 12.45 -22.79
CA VAL A 397 -13.88 12.66 -22.83
C VAL A 397 -14.59 11.62 -23.71
N VAL A 398 -14.15 11.42 -24.95
CA VAL A 398 -14.87 10.58 -25.92
C VAL A 398 -14.64 9.10 -25.66
N LYS A 399 -13.40 8.66 -25.48
CA LYS A 399 -13.07 7.24 -25.24
C LYS A 399 -13.74 6.66 -23.99
N PRO A 400 -13.71 7.29 -22.81
CA PRO A 400 -14.40 6.78 -21.63
C PRO A 400 -15.89 6.61 -21.86
N LYS A 401 -16.59 7.63 -22.45
CA LYS A 401 -18.02 7.57 -22.77
C LYS A 401 -18.37 6.40 -23.71
N MET A 402 -17.53 6.16 -24.73
CA MET A 402 -17.71 5.03 -25.64
C MET A 402 -17.52 3.68 -24.95
N THR A 403 -16.57 3.58 -24.03
CA THR A 403 -16.30 2.36 -23.25
C THR A 403 -17.48 2.04 -22.33
N ASP A 404 -18.04 3.04 -21.66
CA ASP A 404 -19.19 2.88 -20.78
C ASP A 404 -20.46 2.54 -21.55
N LEU A 405 -20.64 3.13 -22.73
CA LEU A 405 -21.75 2.77 -23.62
C LEU A 405 -21.66 1.31 -24.07
N LYS A 406 -20.48 0.84 -24.47
CA LYS A 406 -20.25 -0.57 -24.84
C LYS A 406 -20.50 -1.52 -23.68
N LYS A 407 -20.10 -1.17 -22.45
CA LYS A 407 -20.39 -1.97 -21.23
C LYS A 407 -21.91 -2.04 -21.00
N LYS A 408 -22.63 -0.91 -21.07
CA LYS A 408 -24.08 -0.87 -20.88
C LYS A 408 -24.83 -1.69 -21.93
N ILE A 409 -24.41 -1.67 -23.20
CA ILE A 409 -24.99 -2.49 -24.29
C ILE A 409 -24.75 -3.98 -24.00
N LYS A 410 -23.52 -4.37 -23.62
CA LYS A 410 -23.18 -5.76 -23.33
C LYS A 410 -23.92 -6.36 -22.11
N ILE A 411 -24.33 -5.51 -21.16
CA ILE A 411 -25.16 -5.92 -19.99
C ILE A 411 -26.61 -6.11 -20.40
N ARG A 412 -27.12 -5.33 -21.39
CA ARG A 412 -28.52 -5.45 -21.87
C ARG A 412 -28.72 -6.61 -22.85
N THR A 413 -27.65 -7.18 -23.38
CA THR A 413 -27.68 -8.31 -24.35
C THR A 413 -27.29 -9.65 -23.71
N LYS A 414 -27.10 -9.69 -22.42
CA LYS A 414 -27.03 -10.89 -21.56
C LYS A 414 -28.27 -10.96 -20.66
#